data_ed7b401f2b10ce8a59d2b3d0f82955d5
#
_entry.id   ed7b401f2b10ce8a59d2b3d0f82955d5
#
_cell.length_a   1.000
_cell.length_b   1.000
_cell.length_c   1.000
_cell.angle_alpha   90.00
_cell.angle_beta   90.00
_cell.angle_gamma   90.00
#
_symmetry.space_group_name_H-M   'P 1'
#
loop_
_entity.id
_entity.type
_entity.pdbx_description
1 polymer ?
#
loop_
_entity_poly.entity_id
_entity_poly.type
_entity_poly.pdbx_seq_one_letter_code
_entity_poly.pdbx_strand_id
1 'polypeptide(L)'
;MYPNYTKAFLNLEGVFIKKVVQADSFIKIFIQSQPVEQTCPCCGAKTKRIHDYRLQEVQDIPLLGKQVILLLRKRRYLCPYCRKRFTEPYSFLPSYHRRTRRLAFYIVSLLRQTFSLKQIAELTGVSVQTVCRLLDTICYPPPDQLPQALSIDEFKGNASTGKYQCILVDPKKRRILDILPDRTQSHLADYWRNIPRKERLKVKFFVCDMWRPYTELAQTFFPNATIIVDKYHFIRQVTWAIENVRKRLQRSMPVSLRKYYKRSRKLILTRYKKLKDENK
;
A
#
# COMPACT_ATOMS: atom_id res chain seq x y z
N MET A 1 -9.03 44.30 -14.39
CA MET A 1 -9.29 42.85 -14.59
C MET A 1 -8.60 42.13 -13.45
N TYR A 2 -9.32 41.62 -12.44
CA TYR A 2 -8.71 40.89 -11.33
C TYR A 2 -8.16 39.59 -11.87
N PRO A 3 -6.88 39.22 -11.59
CA PRO A 3 -6.35 37.99 -12.00
C PRO A 3 -7.18 36.82 -11.38
N ASN A 4 -7.56 35.88 -12.19
CA ASN A 4 -8.42 34.77 -11.75
C ASN A 4 -7.59 33.78 -10.93
N TYR A 5 -7.28 34.14 -9.69
CA TYR A 5 -6.49 33.32 -8.75
C TYR A 5 -7.07 31.92 -8.56
N THR A 6 -8.38 31.75 -8.71
CA THR A 6 -9.05 30.46 -8.57
C THR A 6 -8.58 29.45 -9.63
N LYS A 7 -8.22 29.93 -10.83
CA LYS A 7 -7.66 29.08 -11.89
C LYS A 7 -6.27 28.55 -11.49
N ALA A 8 -5.45 29.41 -10.89
CA ALA A 8 -4.12 29.02 -10.42
C ALA A 8 -4.20 27.98 -9.27
N PHE A 9 -5.14 28.17 -8.34
CA PHE A 9 -5.34 27.20 -7.24
C PHE A 9 -5.87 25.84 -7.70
N LEU A 10 -6.76 25.81 -8.71
CA LEU A 10 -7.30 24.56 -9.22
C LEU A 10 -6.33 23.82 -10.12
N ASN A 11 -5.44 24.54 -10.81
CA ASN A 11 -4.49 23.97 -11.78
C ASN A 11 -5.12 22.92 -12.71
N LEU A 12 -6.32 23.23 -13.24
CA LEU A 12 -7.03 22.41 -14.21
C LEU A 12 -6.96 23.07 -15.58
N GLU A 13 -6.28 22.42 -16.51
CA GLU A 13 -6.15 22.92 -17.88
C GLU A 13 -7.47 22.83 -18.66
N GLY A 14 -7.70 23.79 -19.54
CA GLY A 14 -8.81 23.81 -20.48
C GLY A 14 -10.19 24.06 -19.88
N VAL A 15 -10.28 24.41 -18.59
CA VAL A 15 -11.55 24.76 -17.93
C VAL A 15 -11.53 26.17 -17.35
N PHE A 16 -12.71 26.77 -17.28
CA PHE A 16 -12.93 28.03 -16.57
C PHE A 16 -13.98 27.86 -15.47
N ILE A 17 -13.82 28.64 -14.42
CA ILE A 17 -14.69 28.64 -13.24
C ILE A 17 -15.80 29.65 -13.45
N LYS A 18 -17.05 29.19 -13.30
CA LYS A 18 -18.22 30.06 -13.38
C LYS A 18 -18.68 30.57 -12.05
N LYS A 19 -18.67 29.71 -11.03
CA LYS A 19 -19.18 30.03 -9.69
C LYS A 19 -18.47 29.13 -8.67
N VAL A 20 -18.22 29.69 -7.49
CA VAL A 20 -17.77 28.94 -6.31
C VAL A 20 -18.80 29.12 -5.21
N VAL A 21 -19.18 28.05 -4.56
CA VAL A 21 -20.06 28.03 -3.39
C VAL A 21 -19.32 27.30 -2.28
N GLN A 22 -19.16 27.97 -1.16
CA GLN A 22 -18.46 27.45 0.01
C GLN A 22 -19.45 27.23 1.15
N ALA A 23 -19.35 26.07 1.81
CA ALA A 23 -20.03 25.74 3.06
C ALA A 23 -18.99 25.34 4.12
N ASP A 24 -19.45 24.95 5.30
CA ASP A 24 -18.53 24.57 6.39
C ASP A 24 -17.70 23.33 6.08
N SER A 25 -18.28 22.34 5.43
CA SER A 25 -17.64 21.03 5.15
C SER A 25 -17.23 20.80 3.69
N PHE A 26 -17.72 21.63 2.75
CA PHE A 26 -17.42 21.43 1.34
C PHE A 26 -17.28 22.75 0.55
N ILE A 27 -16.62 22.65 -0.61
CA ILE A 27 -16.53 23.70 -1.63
C ILE A 27 -17.06 23.11 -2.94
N LYS A 28 -18.14 23.70 -3.48
CA LYS A 28 -18.66 23.38 -4.82
C LYS A 28 -18.16 24.38 -5.84
N ILE A 29 -17.50 23.91 -6.89
CA ILE A 29 -16.91 24.73 -7.94
C ILE A 29 -17.54 24.36 -9.27
N PHE A 30 -18.29 25.31 -9.85
CA PHE A 30 -18.91 25.15 -11.18
C PHE A 30 -17.88 25.43 -12.25
N ILE A 31 -17.56 24.40 -13.03
CA ILE A 31 -16.54 24.45 -14.09
C ILE A 31 -17.13 24.06 -15.45
N GLN A 32 -16.55 24.62 -16.49
CA GLN A 32 -16.88 24.32 -17.88
C GLN A 32 -15.63 24.48 -18.75
N SER A 33 -15.47 23.62 -19.77
CA SER A 33 -14.45 23.78 -20.80
C SER A 33 -14.87 24.83 -21.85
N GLN A 34 -13.94 25.31 -22.65
CA GLN A 34 -14.28 26.05 -23.85
C GLN A 34 -14.84 25.10 -24.93
N PRO A 35 -15.84 25.55 -25.76
CA PRO A 35 -16.32 24.74 -26.87
C PRO A 35 -15.22 24.63 -27.93
N VAL A 36 -14.78 23.42 -28.18
CA VAL A 36 -13.75 23.09 -29.16
C VAL A 36 -14.31 22.07 -30.13
N GLU A 37 -13.87 22.12 -31.38
CA GLU A 37 -14.20 21.10 -32.38
C GLU A 37 -13.73 19.74 -31.89
N GLN A 38 -14.59 18.75 -32.02
CA GLN A 38 -14.34 17.39 -31.55
C GLN A 38 -14.33 16.39 -32.68
N THR A 39 -13.47 15.38 -32.56
CA THR A 39 -13.41 14.27 -33.53
C THR A 39 -14.35 13.15 -33.10
N CYS A 40 -15.21 12.70 -33.97
CA CYS A 40 -16.12 11.60 -33.70
C CYS A 40 -15.35 10.30 -33.50
N PRO A 41 -15.55 9.59 -32.36
CA PRO A 41 -14.84 8.35 -32.07
C PRO A 41 -15.28 7.17 -32.95
N CYS A 42 -16.33 7.33 -33.76
CA CYS A 42 -16.86 6.28 -34.64
C CYS A 42 -16.35 6.39 -36.07
N CYS A 43 -16.46 7.58 -36.65
CA CYS A 43 -16.14 7.78 -38.10
C CYS A 43 -14.99 8.77 -38.34
N GLY A 44 -14.37 9.32 -37.30
CA GLY A 44 -13.25 10.26 -37.42
C GLY A 44 -13.65 11.69 -37.91
N ALA A 45 -14.89 11.93 -38.24
CA ALA A 45 -15.34 13.24 -38.74
C ALA A 45 -15.32 14.29 -37.61
N LYS A 46 -14.93 15.52 -37.95
CA LYS A 46 -14.93 16.65 -37.03
C LYS A 46 -16.32 17.27 -36.91
N THR A 47 -16.67 17.70 -35.70
CA THR A 47 -17.96 18.33 -35.42
C THR A 47 -17.86 19.40 -34.33
N LYS A 48 -18.59 20.49 -34.51
CA LYS A 48 -18.84 21.54 -33.50
C LYS A 48 -20.28 21.47 -32.97
N ARG A 49 -21.11 20.55 -33.54
CA ARG A 49 -22.53 20.47 -33.23
C ARG A 49 -22.74 19.87 -31.85
N ILE A 50 -23.13 20.74 -30.89
CA ILE A 50 -23.47 20.33 -29.50
C ILE A 50 -24.92 19.79 -29.55
N HIS A 51 -25.12 18.60 -29.00
CA HIS A 51 -26.43 18.01 -28.85
C HIS A 51 -27.12 18.51 -27.54
N ASP A 52 -26.45 18.34 -26.40
CA ASP A 52 -26.95 18.75 -25.11
C ASP A 52 -25.82 18.99 -24.09
N TYR A 53 -26.20 19.40 -22.91
CA TYR A 53 -25.31 19.58 -21.77
C TYR A 53 -25.74 18.69 -20.62
N ARG A 54 -24.76 18.11 -19.90
CA ARG A 54 -25.01 17.38 -18.67
C ARG A 54 -24.15 17.91 -17.54
N LEU A 55 -24.74 18.02 -16.36
CA LEU A 55 -24.03 18.36 -15.14
C LEU A 55 -23.55 17.08 -14.47
N GLN A 56 -22.26 17.01 -14.11
CA GLN A 56 -21.69 15.89 -13.40
C GLN A 56 -20.95 16.41 -12.16
N GLU A 57 -21.24 15.79 -11.00
CA GLU A 57 -20.44 15.96 -9.81
C GLU A 57 -19.18 15.12 -9.90
N VAL A 58 -18.03 15.73 -9.63
CA VAL A 58 -16.71 15.11 -9.66
C VAL A 58 -15.96 15.49 -8.39
N GLN A 59 -15.57 14.52 -7.60
CA GLN A 59 -14.73 14.72 -6.42
C GLN A 59 -13.30 15.10 -6.81
N ASP A 60 -12.72 16.03 -6.06
CA ASP A 60 -11.36 16.52 -6.26
C ASP A 60 -10.57 16.55 -4.95
N ILE A 61 -9.29 16.88 -5.02
CA ILE A 61 -8.42 17.00 -3.84
C ILE A 61 -9.03 18.00 -2.84
N PRO A 62 -9.13 17.65 -1.56
CA PRO A 62 -9.62 18.55 -0.52
C PRO A 62 -8.79 19.84 -0.47
N LEU A 63 -9.46 20.96 -0.20
CA LEU A 63 -8.84 22.27 -0.10
C LEU A 63 -9.23 22.91 1.23
N LEU A 64 -8.26 23.46 1.97
CA LEU A 64 -8.48 24.12 3.27
C LEU A 64 -9.26 23.25 4.27
N GLY A 65 -8.99 21.93 4.28
CA GLY A 65 -9.68 20.98 5.17
C GLY A 65 -11.12 20.64 4.75
N LYS A 66 -11.60 21.15 3.60
CA LYS A 66 -12.96 20.93 3.09
C LYS A 66 -12.94 20.03 1.86
N GLN A 67 -13.98 19.23 1.68
CA GLN A 67 -14.16 18.42 0.49
C GLN A 67 -14.44 19.32 -0.73
N VAL A 68 -13.82 19.01 -1.86
CA VAL A 68 -14.02 19.75 -3.11
C VAL A 68 -14.84 18.92 -4.10
N ILE A 69 -15.95 19.52 -4.55
CA ILE A 69 -16.85 18.93 -5.55
C ILE A 69 -16.88 19.86 -6.77
N LEU A 70 -16.33 19.36 -7.87
CA LEU A 70 -16.43 20.04 -9.16
C LEU A 70 -17.76 19.72 -9.80
N LEU A 71 -18.54 20.74 -10.10
CA LEU A 71 -19.79 20.66 -10.87
C LEU A 71 -19.43 20.93 -12.34
N LEU A 72 -19.11 19.85 -13.06
CA LEU A 72 -18.65 19.92 -14.45
C LEU A 72 -19.82 19.91 -15.40
N ARG A 73 -20.01 21.01 -16.16
CA ARG A 73 -20.97 21.09 -17.26
C ARG A 73 -20.36 20.48 -18.50
N LYS A 74 -20.65 19.21 -18.75
CA LYS A 74 -20.19 18.44 -19.93
C LYS A 74 -21.03 18.72 -21.15
N ARG A 75 -20.39 18.73 -22.32
CA ARG A 75 -21.08 18.76 -23.64
C ARG A 75 -21.17 17.35 -24.19
N ARG A 76 -22.31 17.03 -24.78
CA ARG A 76 -22.43 15.92 -25.70
C ARG A 76 -22.52 16.46 -27.13
N TYR A 77 -21.70 15.93 -27.98
CA TYR A 77 -21.64 16.29 -29.41
C TYR A 77 -22.45 15.32 -30.24
N LEU A 78 -22.96 15.79 -31.37
CA LEU A 78 -23.64 14.98 -32.39
C LEU A 78 -22.79 14.98 -33.64
N CYS A 79 -22.41 13.81 -34.13
CA CYS A 79 -21.77 13.69 -35.42
C CYS A 79 -22.81 13.86 -36.51
N PRO A 80 -22.62 14.79 -37.48
CA PRO A 80 -23.56 14.98 -38.58
C PRO A 80 -23.57 13.81 -39.57
N TYR A 81 -22.50 13.04 -39.68
CA TYR A 81 -22.35 11.95 -40.65
C TYR A 81 -22.92 10.61 -40.13
N CYS A 82 -22.40 10.10 -39.01
CA CYS A 82 -22.82 8.81 -38.45
C CYS A 82 -23.87 8.93 -37.33
N ARG A 83 -24.32 10.14 -37.02
CA ARG A 83 -25.31 10.45 -35.98
C ARG A 83 -24.94 9.95 -34.56
N LYS A 84 -23.67 9.54 -34.37
CA LYS A 84 -23.17 9.13 -33.05
C LYS A 84 -23.18 10.31 -32.10
N ARG A 85 -23.74 10.11 -30.88
CA ARG A 85 -23.64 11.04 -29.77
C ARG A 85 -22.48 10.64 -28.88
N PHE A 86 -21.61 11.58 -28.52
CA PHE A 86 -20.45 11.33 -27.71
C PHE A 86 -20.14 12.53 -26.81
N THR A 87 -19.47 12.27 -25.70
CA THR A 87 -19.08 13.30 -24.72
C THR A 87 -17.66 13.75 -24.99
N GLU A 88 -17.38 15.04 -24.81
CA GLU A 88 -16.03 15.57 -24.90
C GLU A 88 -15.11 14.90 -23.86
N PRO A 89 -13.86 14.58 -24.21
CA PRO A 89 -12.89 14.04 -23.27
C PRO A 89 -12.30 15.15 -22.37
N TYR A 90 -11.89 14.78 -21.17
CA TYR A 90 -11.19 15.67 -20.24
C TYR A 90 -9.90 15.01 -19.76
N SER A 91 -8.78 15.73 -19.78
CA SER A 91 -7.47 15.22 -19.34
C SER A 91 -7.46 14.87 -17.86
N PHE A 92 -8.15 15.66 -17.05
CA PHE A 92 -8.21 15.48 -15.59
C PHE A 92 -9.25 14.46 -15.10
N LEU A 93 -10.18 14.04 -15.98
CA LEU A 93 -11.30 13.15 -15.59
C LEU A 93 -11.37 11.95 -16.55
N PRO A 94 -11.03 10.74 -16.11
CA PRO A 94 -11.21 9.53 -16.92
C PRO A 94 -12.69 9.30 -17.24
N SER A 95 -12.96 8.63 -18.38
CA SER A 95 -14.33 8.27 -18.78
C SER A 95 -15.01 7.45 -17.69
N TYR A 96 -16.30 7.75 -17.45
CA TYR A 96 -17.15 7.10 -16.44
C TYR A 96 -16.70 7.25 -14.96
N HIS A 97 -15.68 8.05 -14.68
CA HIS A 97 -15.26 8.31 -13.30
C HIS A 97 -15.96 9.54 -12.72
N ARG A 98 -16.14 9.51 -11.37
CA ARG A 98 -16.68 10.64 -10.59
C ARG A 98 -15.63 11.27 -9.68
N ARG A 99 -14.36 11.05 -9.95
CA ARG A 99 -13.22 11.65 -9.26
C ARG A 99 -12.15 12.04 -10.26
N THR A 100 -11.41 13.09 -9.95
CA THR A 100 -10.29 13.52 -10.79
C THR A 100 -9.12 12.54 -10.71
N ARG A 101 -8.26 12.52 -11.74
CA ARG A 101 -7.01 11.73 -11.72
C ARG A 101 -6.11 12.14 -10.56
N ARG A 102 -6.00 13.44 -10.28
CA ARG A 102 -5.14 13.94 -9.21
C ARG A 102 -5.63 13.54 -7.82
N LEU A 103 -6.95 13.43 -7.60
CA LEU A 103 -7.48 12.86 -6.37
C LEU A 103 -7.08 11.39 -6.21
N ALA A 104 -7.10 10.60 -7.29
CA ALA A 104 -6.63 9.23 -7.25
C ALA A 104 -5.13 9.15 -6.88
N PHE A 105 -4.28 9.98 -7.48
CA PHE A 105 -2.86 10.06 -7.12
C PHE A 105 -2.64 10.54 -5.68
N TYR A 106 -3.44 11.49 -5.20
CA TYR A 106 -3.37 11.95 -3.82
C TYR A 106 -3.72 10.82 -2.84
N ILE A 107 -4.77 10.04 -3.10
CA ILE A 107 -5.11 8.85 -2.30
C ILE A 107 -3.96 7.85 -2.29
N VAL A 108 -3.36 7.56 -3.45
CA VAL A 108 -2.18 6.66 -3.53
C VAL A 108 -1.00 7.21 -2.72
N SER A 109 -0.79 8.52 -2.69
CA SER A 109 0.27 9.13 -1.86
C SER A 109 0.02 8.97 -0.36
N LEU A 110 -1.25 9.07 0.07
CA LEU A 110 -1.65 8.84 1.46
C LEU A 110 -1.51 7.37 1.87
N LEU A 111 -1.75 6.42 0.94
CA LEU A 111 -1.55 4.98 1.18
C LEU A 111 -0.08 4.62 1.49
N ARG A 112 0.88 5.46 1.10
CA ARG A 112 2.30 5.31 1.45
C ARG A 112 2.63 5.77 2.88
N GLN A 113 1.69 6.39 3.55
CA GLN A 113 1.84 6.90 4.91
C GLN A 113 1.16 5.95 5.91
N THR A 114 1.19 6.29 7.17
CA THR A 114 0.64 5.46 8.27
C THR A 114 -0.88 5.59 8.48
N PHE A 115 -1.60 6.15 7.51
CA PHE A 115 -3.06 6.29 7.60
C PHE A 115 -3.78 4.97 7.36
N SER A 116 -4.84 4.72 8.11
CA SER A 116 -5.77 3.63 7.82
C SER A 116 -6.64 3.96 6.60
N LEU A 117 -7.17 2.94 5.93
CA LEU A 117 -8.07 3.13 4.78
C LEU A 117 -9.29 4.00 5.13
N LYS A 118 -9.80 3.88 6.37
CA LYS A 118 -10.92 4.69 6.86
C LYS A 118 -10.54 6.16 6.98
N GLN A 119 -9.37 6.46 7.57
CA GLN A 119 -8.87 7.84 7.67
C GLN A 119 -8.64 8.47 6.30
N ILE A 120 -8.10 7.71 5.33
CA ILE A 120 -7.94 8.21 3.95
C ILE A 120 -9.30 8.52 3.32
N ALA A 121 -10.30 7.65 3.51
CA ALA A 121 -11.65 7.88 3.01
C ALA A 121 -12.28 9.14 3.61
N GLU A 122 -12.14 9.35 4.92
CA GLU A 122 -12.62 10.55 5.64
C GLU A 122 -11.91 11.82 5.15
N LEU A 123 -10.57 11.79 5.04
CA LEU A 123 -9.78 12.94 4.57
C LEU A 123 -10.13 13.35 3.14
N THR A 124 -10.41 12.39 2.27
CA THR A 124 -10.59 12.62 0.83
C THR A 124 -12.05 12.69 0.38
N GLY A 125 -12.99 12.37 1.28
CA GLY A 125 -14.43 12.36 1.00
C GLY A 125 -14.89 11.25 0.06
N VAL A 126 -14.08 10.20 -0.16
CA VAL A 126 -14.46 9.03 -0.95
C VAL A 126 -14.86 7.87 -0.04
N SER A 127 -15.52 6.86 -0.59
CA SER A 127 -15.81 5.65 0.18
C SER A 127 -14.55 4.80 0.41
N VAL A 128 -14.49 4.06 1.53
CA VAL A 128 -13.42 3.10 1.82
C VAL A 128 -13.23 2.12 0.66
N GLN A 129 -14.32 1.65 0.05
CA GLN A 129 -14.27 0.77 -1.12
C GLN A 129 -13.55 1.41 -2.33
N THR A 130 -13.65 2.73 -2.48
CA THR A 130 -12.90 3.46 -3.53
C THR A 130 -11.40 3.47 -3.21
N VAL A 131 -11.03 3.65 -1.95
CA VAL A 131 -9.62 3.57 -1.50
C VAL A 131 -9.06 2.16 -1.74
N CYS A 132 -9.82 1.10 -1.38
CA CYS A 132 -9.43 -0.29 -1.66
C CYS A 132 -9.21 -0.53 -3.15
N ARG A 133 -10.15 -0.13 -4.02
CA ARG A 133 -9.99 -0.28 -5.48
C ARG A 133 -8.76 0.43 -6.03
N LEU A 134 -8.38 1.57 -5.45
CA LEU A 134 -7.15 2.26 -5.84
C LEU A 134 -5.91 1.52 -5.34
N LEU A 135 -5.95 0.97 -4.12
CA LEU A 135 -4.90 0.12 -3.59
C LEU A 135 -4.68 -1.10 -4.48
N ASP A 136 -5.75 -1.76 -4.94
CA ASP A 136 -5.70 -2.93 -5.82
C ASP A 136 -5.09 -2.62 -7.21
N THR A 137 -5.06 -1.33 -7.61
CA THR A 137 -4.38 -0.93 -8.87
C THR A 137 -2.87 -0.74 -8.72
N ILE A 138 -2.36 -0.78 -7.49
CA ILE A 138 -0.93 -0.61 -7.23
C ILE A 138 -0.25 -1.97 -7.43
N CYS A 139 0.46 -2.11 -8.55
CA CYS A 139 1.29 -3.26 -8.83
C CYS A 139 2.75 -2.95 -8.47
N TYR A 140 3.37 -3.81 -7.70
CA TYR A 140 4.80 -3.78 -7.42
C TYR A 140 5.44 -4.93 -8.23
N PRO A 141 6.29 -4.63 -9.21
CA PRO A 141 7.03 -5.69 -9.89
C PRO A 141 8.00 -6.36 -8.90
N PRO A 142 8.30 -7.65 -9.09
CA PRO A 142 9.38 -8.31 -8.34
C PRO A 142 10.67 -7.50 -8.45
N PRO A 143 11.57 -7.58 -7.47
CA PRO A 143 12.82 -6.83 -7.51
C PRO A 143 13.70 -7.30 -8.66
N ASP A 144 14.11 -6.39 -9.53
CA ASP A 144 15.03 -6.67 -10.65
C ASP A 144 16.44 -7.04 -10.15
N GLN A 145 16.82 -6.59 -8.97
CA GLN A 145 18.11 -6.81 -8.36
C GLN A 145 17.98 -7.27 -6.91
N LEU A 146 18.76 -8.27 -6.56
CA LEU A 146 18.83 -8.75 -5.18
C LEU A 146 19.99 -8.08 -4.42
N PRO A 147 19.81 -7.78 -3.12
CA PRO A 147 20.87 -7.26 -2.26
C PRO A 147 21.88 -8.36 -1.91
N GLN A 148 23.07 -7.99 -1.50
CA GLN A 148 24.07 -8.94 -1.00
C GLN A 148 23.63 -9.66 0.29
N ALA A 149 22.80 -9.02 1.10
CA ALA A 149 22.18 -9.61 2.27
C ALA A 149 20.66 -9.62 2.06
N LEU A 150 20.07 -10.78 2.02
CA LEU A 150 18.64 -11.01 1.83
C LEU A 150 18.07 -11.65 3.09
N SER A 151 17.00 -11.12 3.63
CA SER A 151 16.27 -11.71 4.76
C SER A 151 14.88 -12.15 4.33
N ILE A 152 14.47 -13.33 4.81
CA ILE A 152 13.12 -13.85 4.68
C ILE A 152 12.55 -14.09 6.07
N ASP A 153 11.31 -13.66 6.30
CA ASP A 153 10.55 -13.89 7.51
C ASP A 153 9.07 -14.06 7.18
N GLU A 154 8.27 -14.44 8.17
CA GLU A 154 6.84 -14.62 8.00
C GLU A 154 6.03 -13.73 8.95
N PHE A 155 4.87 -13.35 8.52
CA PHE A 155 3.90 -12.66 9.36
C PHE A 155 2.48 -13.18 9.12
N LYS A 156 1.63 -12.97 10.13
CA LYS A 156 0.20 -13.26 9.98
C LYS A 156 -0.46 -12.13 9.21
N GLY A 157 -1.03 -12.45 8.06
CA GLY A 157 -1.81 -11.52 7.28
C GLY A 157 -3.24 -12.01 7.07
N ASN A 158 -3.97 -11.25 6.26
CA ASN A 158 -5.37 -11.53 5.93
C ASN A 158 -5.55 -11.96 4.47
N ALA A 159 -4.49 -12.42 3.81
CA ALA A 159 -4.59 -12.92 2.45
C ALA A 159 -5.44 -14.20 2.41
N SER A 160 -6.25 -14.36 1.38
CA SER A 160 -7.07 -15.55 1.15
C SER A 160 -6.24 -16.82 0.89
N THR A 161 -4.94 -16.65 0.63
CA THR A 161 -3.98 -17.72 0.31
C THR A 161 -3.48 -18.50 1.52
N GLY A 162 -3.69 -17.99 2.73
CA GLY A 162 -3.25 -18.69 3.93
C GLY A 162 -3.03 -17.78 5.14
N LYS A 163 -2.72 -18.41 6.27
CA LYS A 163 -2.53 -17.73 7.56
C LYS A 163 -1.24 -16.92 7.63
N TYR A 164 -0.22 -17.31 6.87
CA TYR A 164 1.11 -16.70 6.91
C TYR A 164 1.53 -16.26 5.51
N GLN A 165 1.99 -15.03 5.42
CA GLN A 165 2.64 -14.46 4.25
C GLN A 165 4.13 -14.34 4.51
N CYS A 166 4.95 -14.33 3.43
CA CYS A 166 6.37 -14.08 3.52
C CYS A 166 6.71 -12.63 3.24
N ILE A 167 7.69 -12.12 3.96
CA ILE A 167 8.30 -10.81 3.71
C ILE A 167 9.77 -10.99 3.33
N LEU A 168 10.17 -10.34 2.25
CA LEU A 168 11.55 -10.28 1.78
C LEU A 168 12.11 -8.90 2.07
N VAL A 169 13.28 -8.83 2.71
CA VAL A 169 13.86 -7.59 3.21
C VAL A 169 15.33 -7.49 2.83
N ASP A 170 15.77 -6.29 2.49
CA ASP A 170 17.20 -5.91 2.52
C ASP A 170 17.54 -5.42 3.94
N PRO A 171 18.19 -6.24 4.79
CA PRO A 171 18.47 -5.87 6.18
C PRO A 171 19.50 -4.76 6.31
N LYS A 172 20.35 -4.55 5.30
CA LYS A 172 21.33 -3.45 5.30
C LYS A 172 20.67 -2.11 5.06
N LYS A 173 19.79 -2.03 4.07
CA LYS A 173 19.06 -0.81 3.72
C LYS A 173 17.75 -0.65 4.50
N ARG A 174 17.38 -1.63 5.31
CA ARG A 174 16.11 -1.67 6.06
C ARG A 174 14.90 -1.43 5.16
N ARG A 175 14.88 -2.09 4.01
CA ARG A 175 13.86 -1.92 2.98
C ARG A 175 13.18 -3.23 2.68
N ILE A 176 11.86 -3.21 2.63
CA ILE A 176 11.05 -4.33 2.12
C ILE A 176 11.32 -4.42 0.61
N LEU A 177 11.63 -5.61 0.14
CA LEU A 177 11.83 -5.93 -1.26
C LEU A 177 10.54 -6.42 -1.89
N ASP A 178 9.85 -7.34 -1.20
CA ASP A 178 8.60 -7.91 -1.65
C ASP A 178 7.81 -8.53 -0.50
N ILE A 179 6.51 -8.74 -0.72
CA ILE A 179 5.62 -9.46 0.18
C ILE A 179 4.91 -10.54 -0.64
N LEU A 180 5.15 -11.79 -0.28
CA LEU A 180 4.59 -12.94 -0.97
C LEU A 180 3.33 -13.44 -0.26
N PRO A 181 2.29 -13.80 -1.00
CA PRO A 181 1.00 -14.18 -0.42
C PRO A 181 1.03 -15.53 0.32
N ASP A 182 2.06 -16.34 0.09
CA ASP A 182 2.20 -17.68 0.68
C ASP A 182 3.67 -17.98 1.01
N ARG A 183 3.89 -18.80 2.04
CA ARG A 183 5.19 -19.28 2.49
C ARG A 183 5.51 -20.72 2.06
N THR A 184 4.60 -21.38 1.33
CA THR A 184 4.84 -22.77 0.91
C THR A 184 6.10 -22.90 0.07
N GLN A 185 6.80 -24.02 0.23
CA GLN A 185 8.07 -24.26 -0.46
C GLN A 185 7.91 -24.23 -1.98
N SER A 186 6.78 -24.72 -2.51
CA SER A 186 6.48 -24.67 -3.95
C SER A 186 6.34 -23.22 -4.45
N HIS A 187 5.55 -22.41 -3.75
CA HIS A 187 5.34 -21.01 -4.13
C HIS A 187 6.66 -20.21 -4.08
N LEU A 188 7.44 -20.39 -3.03
CA LEU A 188 8.74 -19.73 -2.90
C LEU A 188 9.74 -20.19 -3.97
N ALA A 189 9.74 -21.50 -4.30
CA ALA A 189 10.59 -22.02 -5.37
C ALA A 189 10.22 -21.40 -6.73
N ASP A 190 8.94 -21.29 -7.04
CA ASP A 190 8.48 -20.65 -8.28
C ASP A 190 8.84 -19.17 -8.32
N TYR A 191 8.70 -18.45 -7.21
CA TYR A 191 9.14 -17.07 -7.10
C TYR A 191 10.63 -16.90 -7.41
N TRP A 192 11.51 -17.73 -6.78
CA TRP A 192 12.95 -17.65 -6.99
C TRP A 192 13.38 -18.10 -8.40
N ARG A 193 12.65 -18.99 -9.06
CA ARG A 193 12.91 -19.36 -10.47
C ARG A 193 12.74 -18.18 -11.42
N ASN A 194 11.80 -17.30 -11.14
CA ASN A 194 11.55 -16.10 -11.96
C ASN A 194 12.62 -15.01 -11.81
N ILE A 195 13.45 -15.08 -10.75
CA ILE A 195 14.56 -14.14 -10.58
C ILE A 195 15.80 -14.69 -11.30
N PRO A 196 16.46 -13.89 -12.16
CA PRO A 196 17.62 -14.33 -12.92
C PRO A 196 18.71 -14.95 -12.03
N ARG A 197 19.28 -16.08 -12.47
CA ARG A 197 20.32 -16.78 -11.70
C ARG A 197 21.49 -15.89 -11.33
N LYS A 198 21.90 -14.98 -12.23
CA LYS A 198 22.99 -14.04 -11.98
C LYS A 198 22.73 -13.14 -10.76
N GLU A 199 21.48 -12.76 -10.51
CA GLU A 199 21.12 -11.96 -9.35
C GLU A 199 21.13 -12.80 -8.07
N ARG A 200 20.62 -14.04 -8.13
CA ARG A 200 20.66 -14.97 -6.99
C ARG A 200 22.08 -15.30 -6.54
N LEU A 201 23.03 -15.42 -7.48
CA LEU A 201 24.44 -15.67 -7.18
C LEU A 201 25.17 -14.47 -6.51
N LYS A 202 24.61 -13.27 -6.56
CA LYS A 202 25.15 -12.08 -5.87
C LYS A 202 24.83 -12.05 -4.37
N VAL A 203 23.87 -12.84 -3.93
CA VAL A 203 23.51 -12.92 -2.51
C VAL A 203 24.61 -13.63 -1.75
N LYS A 204 25.20 -12.94 -0.78
CA LYS A 204 26.29 -13.46 0.07
C LYS A 204 25.80 -13.94 1.44
N PHE A 205 24.69 -13.37 1.91
CA PHE A 205 24.08 -13.71 3.19
C PHE A 205 22.61 -13.88 3.04
N PHE A 206 22.10 -15.05 3.44
CA PHE A 206 20.67 -15.36 3.48
C PHE A 206 20.24 -15.48 4.93
N VAL A 207 19.42 -14.55 5.42
CA VAL A 207 18.97 -14.48 6.80
C VAL A 207 17.56 -15.07 6.88
N CYS A 208 17.35 -16.08 7.70
CA CYS A 208 16.03 -16.69 7.90
C CYS A 208 15.86 -17.15 9.36
N ASP A 209 14.65 -17.57 9.70
CA ASP A 209 14.41 -18.31 10.93
C ASP A 209 14.98 -19.73 10.87
N MET A 210 14.73 -20.53 11.88
CA MET A 210 15.18 -21.94 11.94
C MET A 210 14.23 -22.92 11.25
N TRP A 211 13.31 -22.44 10.41
CA TRP A 211 12.40 -23.29 9.67
C TRP A 211 13.12 -23.97 8.51
N ARG A 212 13.18 -25.30 8.56
CA ARG A 212 13.95 -26.12 7.61
C ARG A 212 13.69 -25.81 6.13
N PRO A 213 12.45 -25.60 5.66
CA PRO A 213 12.21 -25.28 4.25
C PRO A 213 12.92 -24.01 3.77
N TYR A 214 13.11 -22.99 4.61
CA TYR A 214 13.87 -21.79 4.22
C TYR A 214 15.36 -22.10 4.01
N THR A 215 15.91 -22.98 4.85
CA THR A 215 17.32 -23.41 4.71
C THR A 215 17.53 -24.19 3.43
N GLU A 216 16.62 -25.14 3.12
CA GLU A 216 16.66 -25.95 1.89
C GLU A 216 16.51 -25.10 0.63
N LEU A 217 15.60 -24.13 0.63
CA LEU A 217 15.45 -23.15 -0.46
C LEU A 217 16.71 -22.28 -0.62
N ALA A 218 17.29 -21.82 0.49
CA ALA A 218 18.51 -21.03 0.44
C ALA A 218 19.67 -21.80 -0.19
N GLN A 219 19.87 -23.05 0.19
CA GLN A 219 20.90 -23.93 -0.39
C GLN A 219 20.69 -24.15 -1.89
N THR A 220 19.43 -24.31 -2.31
CA THR A 220 19.10 -24.58 -3.71
C THR A 220 19.24 -23.33 -4.60
N PHE A 221 18.72 -22.21 -4.16
CA PHE A 221 18.61 -21.02 -4.99
C PHE A 221 19.75 -20.00 -4.82
N PHE A 222 20.45 -20.02 -3.68
CA PHE A 222 21.51 -19.09 -3.32
C PHE A 222 22.81 -19.84 -2.91
N PRO A 223 23.42 -20.62 -3.81
CA PRO A 223 24.56 -21.51 -3.45
C PRO A 223 25.77 -20.76 -2.93
N ASN A 224 25.92 -19.48 -3.23
CA ASN A 224 27.03 -18.63 -2.76
C ASN A 224 26.72 -17.96 -1.41
N ALA A 225 25.52 -18.13 -0.87
CA ALA A 225 25.11 -17.43 0.34
C ALA A 225 25.45 -18.20 1.61
N THR A 226 26.03 -17.53 2.59
CA THR A 226 26.09 -18.03 3.96
C THR A 226 24.71 -17.87 4.60
N ILE A 227 24.14 -18.99 5.09
CA ILE A 227 22.87 -18.98 5.78
C ILE A 227 23.08 -18.50 7.22
N ILE A 228 22.34 -17.47 7.62
CA ILE A 228 22.40 -16.88 8.93
C ILE A 228 21.03 -17.02 9.61
N VAL A 229 21.02 -17.61 10.79
CA VAL A 229 19.81 -17.69 11.61
C VAL A 229 19.55 -16.32 12.25
N ASP A 230 18.30 -15.85 12.15
CA ASP A 230 17.90 -14.59 12.79
C ASP A 230 18.06 -14.68 14.31
N LYS A 231 18.79 -13.71 14.85
CA LYS A 231 19.09 -13.61 16.27
C LYS A 231 17.84 -13.61 17.16
N TYR A 232 16.74 -12.99 16.72
CA TYR A 232 15.51 -12.95 17.48
C TYR A 232 14.94 -14.35 17.66
N HIS A 233 14.85 -15.12 16.58
CA HIS A 233 14.32 -16.48 16.60
C HIS A 233 15.20 -17.41 17.44
N PHE A 234 16.52 -17.28 17.35
CA PHE A 234 17.45 -18.05 18.20
C PHE A 234 17.26 -17.72 19.70
N ILE A 235 17.29 -16.44 20.08
CA ILE A 235 17.09 -16.03 21.48
C ILE A 235 15.71 -16.46 21.98
N ARG A 236 14.68 -16.37 21.15
CA ARG A 236 13.32 -16.83 21.49
C ARG A 236 13.31 -18.32 21.82
N GLN A 237 14.02 -19.19 21.09
CA GLN A 237 14.10 -20.62 21.38
C GLN A 237 14.81 -20.88 22.73
N VAL A 238 15.94 -20.20 22.97
CA VAL A 238 16.64 -20.30 24.26
C VAL A 238 15.75 -19.85 25.41
N THR A 239 15.08 -18.72 25.25
CA THR A 239 14.14 -18.19 26.24
C THR A 239 12.98 -19.16 26.50
N TRP A 240 12.46 -19.78 25.46
CA TRP A 240 11.38 -20.76 25.57
C TRP A 240 11.84 -22.05 26.29
N ALA A 241 13.06 -22.53 26.01
CA ALA A 241 13.65 -23.67 26.74
C ALA A 241 13.79 -23.37 28.24
N ILE A 242 14.34 -22.21 28.60
CA ILE A 242 14.46 -21.75 29.99
C ILE A 242 13.08 -21.68 30.67
N GLU A 243 12.08 -21.13 29.97
CA GLU A 243 10.72 -21.00 30.49
C GLU A 243 10.05 -22.37 30.71
N ASN A 244 10.33 -23.36 29.84
CA ASN A 244 9.84 -24.73 30.02
C ASN A 244 10.45 -25.40 31.24
N VAL A 245 11.75 -25.22 31.49
CA VAL A 245 12.43 -25.69 32.69
C VAL A 245 11.82 -25.04 33.95
N ARG A 246 11.67 -23.71 33.92
CA ARG A 246 11.04 -22.97 35.03
C ARG A 246 9.64 -23.49 35.35
N LYS A 247 8.79 -23.69 34.31
CA LYS A 247 7.43 -24.23 34.48
C LYS A 247 7.43 -25.64 35.08
N ARG A 248 8.35 -26.50 34.65
CA ARG A 248 8.49 -27.85 35.18
C ARG A 248 8.85 -27.83 36.66
N LEU A 249 9.85 -27.05 37.04
CA LEU A 249 10.25 -26.88 38.44
C LEU A 249 9.11 -26.26 39.30
N GLN A 250 8.38 -25.29 38.74
CA GLN A 250 7.24 -24.68 39.45
C GLN A 250 6.15 -25.71 39.81
N ARG A 251 5.93 -26.73 38.96
CA ARG A 251 4.93 -27.80 39.20
C ARG A 251 5.31 -28.69 40.39
N SER A 252 6.58 -28.92 40.63
CA SER A 252 7.09 -29.73 41.74
C SER A 252 7.15 -28.96 43.05
N MET A 253 6.94 -27.65 43.07
CA MET A 253 7.02 -26.83 44.29
C MET A 253 5.73 -26.83 45.11
N PRO A 254 5.81 -26.61 46.42
CA PRO A 254 4.65 -26.35 47.28
C PRO A 254 3.80 -25.18 46.75
N VAL A 255 2.48 -25.24 46.99
CA VAL A 255 1.53 -24.24 46.45
C VAL A 255 1.89 -22.81 46.89
N SER A 256 2.35 -22.63 48.13
CA SER A 256 2.79 -21.34 48.69
C SER A 256 3.92 -20.68 47.88
N LEU A 257 4.86 -21.45 47.37
CA LEU A 257 6.02 -20.97 46.62
C LEU A 257 5.74 -20.76 45.10
N ARG A 258 4.74 -21.44 44.57
CA ARG A 258 4.41 -21.36 43.13
C ARG A 258 4.17 -19.93 42.62
N LYS A 259 3.55 -19.09 43.45
CA LYS A 259 3.25 -17.68 43.11
C LYS A 259 4.54 -16.87 42.92
N TYR A 260 5.50 -17.01 43.81
CA TYR A 260 6.79 -16.33 43.74
C TYR A 260 7.60 -16.81 42.55
N TYR A 261 7.66 -18.10 42.33
CA TYR A 261 8.39 -18.69 41.20
C TYR A 261 7.81 -18.32 39.82
N LYS A 262 6.49 -18.13 39.71
CA LYS A 262 5.84 -17.59 38.52
C LYS A 262 6.30 -16.16 38.24
N ARG A 263 6.52 -15.33 39.26
CA ARG A 263 6.98 -13.95 39.11
C ARG A 263 8.47 -13.85 38.76
N SER A 264 9.27 -14.87 39.03
CA SER A 264 10.70 -14.92 38.74
C SER A 264 11.02 -14.91 37.21
N ARG A 265 10.04 -15.13 36.32
CA ARG A 265 10.25 -15.09 34.87
C ARG A 265 11.00 -13.85 34.39
N LYS A 266 10.60 -12.68 34.88
CA LYS A 266 11.22 -11.40 34.49
C LYS A 266 12.69 -11.35 34.95
N LEU A 267 12.99 -11.85 36.16
CA LEU A 267 14.33 -11.88 36.70
C LEU A 267 15.25 -12.79 35.90
N ILE A 268 14.81 -14.03 35.64
CA ILE A 268 15.59 -15.04 34.90
C ILE A 268 15.91 -14.57 33.46
N LEU A 269 15.01 -13.81 32.83
CA LEU A 269 15.19 -13.31 31.47
C LEU A 269 15.88 -11.93 31.39
N THR A 270 16.16 -11.32 32.56
CA THR A 270 16.86 -10.03 32.60
C THR A 270 18.37 -10.26 32.65
N ARG A 271 19.13 -9.49 31.86
CA ARG A 271 20.60 -9.56 31.91
C ARG A 271 21.10 -9.23 33.32
N TYR A 272 22.02 -10.03 33.84
CA TYR A 272 22.59 -9.88 35.19
C TYR A 272 22.99 -8.45 35.53
N LYS A 273 23.68 -7.77 34.58
CA LYS A 273 24.09 -6.36 34.72
C LYS A 273 22.94 -5.36 34.87
N LYS A 274 21.71 -5.74 34.47
CA LYS A 274 20.50 -4.90 34.54
C LYS A 274 19.60 -5.28 35.74
N LEU A 275 19.97 -6.29 36.50
CA LEU A 275 19.27 -6.61 37.75
C LEU A 275 19.61 -5.57 38.81
N LYS A 276 18.63 -5.20 39.63
CA LYS A 276 18.87 -4.45 40.85
C LYS A 276 19.64 -5.32 41.84
N ASP A 277 20.40 -4.72 42.73
CA ASP A 277 21.26 -5.46 43.67
C ASP A 277 20.46 -6.41 44.56
N GLU A 278 19.23 -6.05 44.94
CA GLU A 278 18.27 -6.92 45.65
C GLU A 278 17.87 -8.20 44.88
N ASN A 279 18.14 -8.28 43.60
CA ASN A 279 17.74 -9.37 42.70
C ASN A 279 18.93 -10.08 42.04
N LYS A 280 20.14 -9.72 42.42
CA LYS A 280 21.37 -10.39 42.01
C LYS A 280 21.72 -11.50 42.99
#